data_184437637881d4a1256807f34258de4b
#
_entry.id   184437637881d4a1256807f34258de4b
#
_cell.length_a   1.000
_cell.length_b   1.000
_cell.length_c   1.000
_cell.angle_alpha   90.00
_cell.angle_beta   90.00
_cell.angle_gamma   90.00
#
_symmetry.space_group_name_H-M   'P 1'
#
loop_
_entity.id
_entity.type
_entity.pdbx_description
1 polymer ?
#
loop_
_entity_poly.entity_id
_entity_poly.type
_entity_poly.pdbx_seq_one_letter_code
_entity_poly.pdbx_strand_id
1 'polypeptide(L)'
;MYSHDAFGLGNIRRMLSVCRHLLENIPEVSILVLSGSPAIQNFTIPVRLDYIKLPFLGRDRNGNLAAKYLTSDVAETVQLRSNLIKTAIINFKPDLILVDKKPYGLLGELKASLDLLKTHAPRTKLVLLLRDVLDSPQVTIKEWQKQRYYQAIQYYYDRVLVVGTAEVFNLVKEYQFPQIIKENTIFCGYLRKKIPKISVELIREKLNLKEQEQLIVVTPGGGEDGYSLIKNYLLAISNIRSKFSCKTLIVFGSEMPSKERQELLQTIDEYSNIITLDFTEHLMNYLQSADLVVSMAGYNTITEILSLGKKAVVVPRCKPSQEQLIRALRMESLGLLSAIAPDNLTPENLGQAISQQLDNNHKVISNLNFDGLINVQREILNLLPNHRKFGLPINSRYFNSFYPIAI
;
A
#
# COMPACT_ATOMS: atom_id res chain seq x y z
N MET A 1 -3.43 -15.49 5.59
CA MET A 1 -3.84 -14.11 5.23
C MET A 1 -4.43 -14.09 3.84
N TYR A 2 -5.50 -13.35 3.60
CA TYR A 2 -6.10 -13.17 2.28
C TYR A 2 -5.84 -11.75 1.78
N SER A 3 -5.22 -11.63 0.60
CA SER A 3 -4.92 -10.34 -0.07
C SER A 3 -5.90 -10.09 -1.22
N HIS A 4 -6.55 -8.91 -1.20
CA HIS A 4 -7.53 -8.51 -2.22
C HIS A 4 -6.82 -7.91 -3.44
N ASP A 5 -6.29 -8.77 -4.31
CA ASP A 5 -5.44 -8.36 -5.44
C ASP A 5 -6.23 -8.40 -6.77
N ALA A 6 -6.96 -7.34 -7.06
CA ALA A 6 -7.64 -7.14 -8.34
C ALA A 6 -6.99 -6.05 -9.19
N PHE A 7 -6.05 -5.26 -8.64
CA PHE A 7 -5.46 -4.12 -9.33
C PHE A 7 -4.22 -3.61 -8.58
N GLY A 8 -3.10 -3.43 -9.28
CA GLY A 8 -1.86 -2.84 -8.77
C GLY A 8 -1.16 -3.65 -7.68
N LEU A 9 0.01 -3.19 -7.29
CA LEU A 9 0.88 -3.83 -6.28
C LEU A 9 0.58 -3.39 -4.84
N GLY A 10 -0.29 -2.39 -4.64
CA GLY A 10 -0.46 -1.73 -3.34
C GLY A 10 -0.98 -2.66 -2.24
N ASN A 11 -1.91 -3.55 -2.57
CA ASN A 11 -2.53 -4.45 -1.59
C ASN A 11 -1.53 -5.52 -1.15
N ILE A 12 -0.91 -6.24 -2.10
CA ILE A 12 0.06 -7.29 -1.75
C ILE A 12 1.28 -6.74 -1.00
N ARG A 13 1.80 -5.56 -1.38
CA ARG A 13 2.89 -4.89 -0.66
C ARG A 13 2.53 -4.59 0.79
N ARG A 14 1.31 -4.09 1.04
CA ARG A 14 0.81 -3.81 2.38
C ARG A 14 0.68 -5.09 3.20
N MET A 15 0.05 -6.13 2.64
CA MET A 15 -0.11 -7.42 3.32
C MET A 15 1.23 -8.07 3.64
N LEU A 16 2.19 -8.08 2.73
CA LEU A 16 3.54 -8.60 2.97
C LEU A 16 4.30 -7.77 4.02
N SER A 17 4.05 -6.46 4.14
CA SER A 17 4.64 -5.64 5.21
C SER A 17 4.12 -6.07 6.58
N VAL A 18 2.83 -6.35 6.72
CA VAL A 18 2.24 -6.92 7.94
C VAL A 18 2.81 -8.30 8.23
N CYS A 19 2.88 -9.18 7.20
CA CYS A 19 3.46 -10.51 7.35
C CYS A 19 4.88 -10.48 7.89
N ARG A 20 5.76 -9.68 7.26
CA ARG A 20 7.17 -9.54 7.67
C ARG A 20 7.29 -9.06 9.10
N HIS A 21 6.51 -8.06 9.47
CA HIS A 21 6.52 -7.53 10.84
C HIS A 21 6.10 -8.60 11.86
N LEU A 22 5.06 -9.37 11.60
CA LEU A 22 4.61 -10.46 12.48
C LEU A 22 5.67 -11.56 12.60
N LEU A 23 6.29 -11.97 11.48
CA LEU A 23 7.33 -13.00 11.46
C LEU A 23 8.61 -12.58 12.19
N GLU A 24 8.97 -11.30 12.14
CA GLU A 24 10.14 -10.75 12.84
C GLU A 24 9.92 -10.67 14.36
N ASN A 25 8.68 -10.44 14.79
CA ASN A 25 8.38 -10.15 16.19
C ASN A 25 7.64 -11.27 16.94
N ILE A 26 7.17 -12.31 16.23
CA ILE A 26 6.49 -13.47 16.83
C ILE A 26 7.20 -14.73 16.36
N PRO A 27 8.05 -15.34 17.20
CA PRO A 27 8.92 -16.45 16.81
C PRO A 27 8.20 -17.68 16.26
N GLU A 28 7.01 -18.00 16.77
CA GLU A 28 6.30 -19.24 16.44
C GLU A 28 5.23 -19.07 15.36
N VAL A 29 5.04 -17.84 14.84
CA VAL A 29 4.04 -17.63 13.80
C VAL A 29 4.49 -18.23 12.47
N SER A 30 3.59 -18.93 11.80
CA SER A 30 3.70 -19.29 10.39
C SER A 30 2.54 -18.67 9.62
N ILE A 31 2.79 -18.22 8.41
CA ILE A 31 1.84 -17.45 7.62
C ILE A 31 1.65 -18.07 6.25
N LEU A 32 0.40 -18.40 5.90
CA LEU A 32 0.01 -18.75 4.54
C LEU A 32 -0.73 -17.57 3.92
N VAL A 33 -0.22 -17.05 2.80
CA VAL A 33 -0.83 -15.94 2.05
C VAL A 33 -1.62 -16.48 0.87
N LEU A 34 -2.89 -16.12 0.77
CA LEU A 34 -3.75 -16.41 -0.38
C LEU A 34 -3.84 -15.14 -1.22
N SER A 35 -3.27 -15.14 -2.43
CA SER A 35 -3.16 -13.94 -3.26
C SER A 35 -3.41 -14.25 -4.74
N GLY A 36 -4.18 -13.39 -5.40
CA GLY A 36 -4.32 -13.38 -6.86
C GLY A 36 -3.22 -12.61 -7.58
N SER A 37 -2.36 -11.87 -6.86
CA SER A 37 -1.34 -11.01 -7.48
C SER A 37 -0.36 -11.78 -8.36
N PRO A 38 -0.19 -11.42 -9.64
CA PRO A 38 0.82 -12.03 -10.49
C PRO A 38 2.24 -11.68 -10.06
N ALA A 39 2.40 -10.62 -9.28
CA ALA A 39 3.70 -10.12 -8.85
C ALA A 39 4.16 -10.69 -7.50
N ILE A 40 3.41 -11.58 -6.85
CA ILE A 40 3.79 -12.11 -5.52
C ILE A 40 5.15 -12.81 -5.57
N GLN A 41 5.47 -13.48 -6.66
CA GLN A 41 6.74 -14.17 -6.88
C GLN A 41 7.96 -13.24 -6.98
N ASN A 42 7.73 -11.94 -7.23
CA ASN A 42 8.81 -10.95 -7.36
C ASN A 42 9.25 -10.40 -5.99
N PHE A 43 8.57 -10.78 -4.90
CA PHE A 43 8.93 -10.35 -3.56
C PHE A 43 9.76 -11.43 -2.86
N THR A 44 10.77 -11.00 -2.12
CA THR A 44 11.50 -11.89 -1.21
C THR A 44 10.54 -12.44 -0.15
N ILE A 45 10.39 -13.75 -0.11
CA ILE A 45 9.52 -14.46 0.82
C ILE A 45 10.35 -14.86 2.05
N PRO A 46 10.00 -14.38 3.25
CA PRO A 46 10.75 -14.72 4.46
C PRO A 46 10.46 -16.15 4.92
N VAL A 47 11.36 -16.71 5.72
CA VAL A 47 11.15 -18.00 6.37
C VAL A 47 9.86 -17.98 7.18
N ARG A 48 9.15 -19.11 7.24
CA ARG A 48 7.84 -19.30 7.90
C ARG A 48 6.68 -18.58 7.19
N LEU A 49 6.88 -18.07 5.99
CA LEU A 49 5.82 -17.60 5.09
C LEU A 49 5.82 -18.44 3.82
N ASP A 50 4.65 -18.87 3.42
CA ASP A 50 4.42 -19.43 2.09
C ASP A 50 3.14 -18.84 1.50
N TYR A 51 2.88 -19.07 0.21
CA TYR A 51 1.71 -18.50 -0.45
C TYR A 51 1.07 -19.44 -1.45
N ILE A 52 -0.25 -19.31 -1.61
CA ILE A 52 -1.00 -19.92 -2.70
C ILE A 52 -1.35 -18.83 -3.70
N LYS A 53 -0.83 -18.97 -4.93
CA LYS A 53 -1.18 -18.10 -6.05
C LYS A 53 -2.52 -18.52 -6.63
N LEU A 54 -3.55 -17.71 -6.37
CA LEU A 54 -4.88 -17.89 -6.94
C LEU A 54 -4.93 -17.44 -8.40
N PRO A 55 -5.77 -18.03 -9.27
CA PRO A 55 -6.03 -17.52 -10.60
C PRO A 55 -6.32 -16.01 -10.59
N PHE A 56 -5.67 -15.24 -11.49
CA PHE A 56 -5.75 -13.79 -11.46
C PHE A 56 -7.02 -13.28 -12.15
N LEU A 57 -7.76 -12.46 -11.41
CA LEU A 57 -8.86 -11.66 -11.91
C LEU A 57 -8.42 -10.20 -11.98
N GLY A 58 -8.20 -9.70 -13.17
CA GLY A 58 -7.81 -8.31 -13.43
C GLY A 58 -8.94 -7.52 -14.08
N ARG A 59 -8.66 -6.28 -14.48
CA ARG A 59 -9.57 -5.47 -15.28
C ARG A 59 -9.26 -5.61 -16.77
N ASP A 60 -10.29 -5.72 -17.58
CA ASP A 60 -10.21 -5.61 -19.04
C ASP A 60 -10.05 -4.12 -19.46
N ARG A 61 -9.97 -3.87 -20.75
CA ARG A 61 -9.87 -2.52 -21.33
C ARG A 61 -11.07 -1.62 -21.00
N ASN A 62 -12.21 -2.23 -20.68
CA ASN A 62 -13.45 -1.53 -20.33
C ASN A 62 -13.59 -1.33 -18.81
N GLY A 63 -12.61 -1.79 -18.01
CA GLY A 63 -12.62 -1.71 -16.57
C GLY A 63 -13.41 -2.82 -15.87
N ASN A 64 -13.98 -3.79 -16.59
CA ASN A 64 -14.69 -4.93 -16.03
C ASN A 64 -13.72 -5.98 -15.51
N LEU A 65 -14.14 -6.76 -14.51
CA LEU A 65 -13.35 -7.90 -14.05
C LEU A 65 -13.34 -9.01 -15.12
N ALA A 66 -12.17 -9.55 -15.39
CA ALA A 66 -11.95 -10.64 -16.33
C ALA A 66 -10.85 -11.59 -15.85
N ALA A 67 -10.94 -12.86 -16.20
CA ALA A 67 -9.85 -13.81 -16.06
C ALA A 67 -8.74 -13.40 -17.07
N LYS A 68 -7.53 -13.14 -16.58
CA LYS A 68 -6.47 -12.57 -17.44
C LYS A 68 -5.62 -13.65 -18.12
N TYR A 69 -5.45 -14.79 -17.49
CA TYR A 69 -4.56 -15.86 -17.97
C TYR A 69 -5.28 -17.18 -18.27
N LEU A 70 -6.53 -17.31 -17.85
CA LEU A 70 -7.37 -18.46 -18.15
C LEU A 70 -8.42 -18.06 -19.18
N THR A 71 -8.87 -19.03 -19.96
CA THR A 71 -9.98 -18.86 -20.91
C THR A 71 -11.36 -19.04 -20.27
N SER A 72 -11.40 -19.44 -18.99
CA SER A 72 -12.64 -19.59 -18.22
C SER A 72 -13.32 -18.23 -18.01
N ASP A 73 -14.63 -18.26 -17.83
CA ASP A 73 -15.37 -17.07 -17.45
C ASP A 73 -15.07 -16.63 -16.01
N VAL A 74 -15.57 -15.43 -15.64
CA VAL A 74 -15.33 -14.86 -14.31
C VAL A 74 -15.95 -15.71 -13.20
N ALA A 75 -17.16 -16.25 -13.43
CA ALA A 75 -17.89 -17.03 -12.41
C ALA A 75 -17.17 -18.36 -12.14
N GLU A 76 -16.75 -19.07 -13.18
CA GLU A 76 -15.95 -20.30 -13.08
C GLU A 76 -14.62 -20.04 -12.36
N THR A 77 -13.93 -18.95 -12.71
CA THR A 77 -12.67 -18.56 -12.05
C THR A 77 -12.90 -18.25 -10.58
N VAL A 78 -13.96 -17.53 -10.23
CA VAL A 78 -14.33 -17.23 -8.82
C VAL A 78 -14.65 -18.52 -8.07
N GLN A 79 -15.37 -19.45 -8.68
CA GLN A 79 -15.69 -20.74 -8.07
C GLN A 79 -14.43 -21.58 -7.81
N LEU A 80 -13.50 -21.63 -8.78
CA LEU A 80 -12.20 -22.30 -8.62
C LEU A 80 -11.42 -21.68 -7.47
N ARG A 81 -11.32 -20.34 -7.42
CA ARG A 81 -10.64 -19.62 -6.34
C ARG A 81 -11.27 -19.90 -4.99
N SER A 82 -12.61 -19.87 -4.90
CA SER A 82 -13.36 -20.18 -3.69
C SER A 82 -13.07 -21.58 -3.16
N ASN A 83 -12.99 -22.58 -4.03
CA ASN A 83 -12.68 -23.95 -3.67
C ASN A 83 -11.21 -24.09 -3.17
N LEU A 84 -10.26 -23.45 -3.84
CA LEU A 84 -8.84 -23.42 -3.43
C LEU A 84 -8.70 -22.80 -2.04
N ILE A 85 -9.35 -21.65 -1.81
CA ILE A 85 -9.33 -20.94 -0.52
C ILE A 85 -9.91 -21.84 0.58
N LYS A 86 -11.08 -22.43 0.32
CA LYS A 86 -11.75 -23.33 1.28
C LYS A 86 -10.87 -24.51 1.65
N THR A 87 -10.27 -25.17 0.65
CA THR A 87 -9.36 -26.32 0.85
C THR A 87 -8.11 -25.90 1.66
N ALA A 88 -7.54 -24.76 1.34
CA ALA A 88 -6.40 -24.23 2.08
C ALA A 88 -6.74 -23.99 3.56
N ILE A 89 -7.88 -23.35 3.85
CA ILE A 89 -8.33 -23.07 5.23
C ILE A 89 -8.57 -24.36 6.02
N ILE A 90 -9.25 -25.36 5.43
CA ILE A 90 -9.55 -26.63 6.08
C ILE A 90 -8.25 -27.37 6.48
N ASN A 91 -7.25 -27.40 5.61
CA ASN A 91 -6.02 -28.15 5.81
C ASN A 91 -4.98 -27.38 6.62
N PHE A 92 -4.86 -26.07 6.45
CA PHE A 92 -3.94 -25.24 7.21
C PHE A 92 -4.41 -24.99 8.65
N LYS A 93 -5.73 -25.01 8.91
CA LYS A 93 -6.36 -24.84 10.23
C LYS A 93 -5.84 -23.57 10.96
N PRO A 94 -5.99 -22.39 10.39
CA PRO A 94 -5.42 -21.17 10.96
C PRO A 94 -6.08 -20.79 12.30
N ASP A 95 -5.29 -20.28 13.24
CA ASP A 95 -5.80 -19.67 14.48
C ASP A 95 -6.44 -18.30 14.19
N LEU A 96 -5.94 -17.60 13.17
CA LEU A 96 -6.46 -16.30 12.76
C LEU A 96 -6.38 -16.13 11.23
N ILE A 97 -7.43 -15.54 10.67
CA ILE A 97 -7.46 -15.12 9.26
C ILE A 97 -7.56 -13.61 9.19
N LEU A 98 -6.55 -12.96 8.60
CA LEU A 98 -6.59 -11.54 8.26
C LEU A 98 -7.06 -11.39 6.82
N VAL A 99 -8.17 -10.67 6.64
CA VAL A 99 -8.83 -10.43 5.34
C VAL A 99 -8.63 -8.97 4.93
N ASP A 100 -8.09 -8.75 3.73
CA ASP A 100 -7.86 -7.41 3.20
C ASP A 100 -9.10 -6.85 2.49
N LYS A 101 -9.44 -5.61 2.81
CA LYS A 101 -10.34 -4.70 2.09
C LYS A 101 -11.83 -5.07 2.06
N LYS A 102 -12.22 -6.24 1.58
CA LYS A 102 -13.62 -6.62 1.39
C LYS A 102 -14.01 -7.84 2.23
N PRO A 103 -15.09 -7.75 3.03
CA PRO A 103 -15.48 -8.82 3.96
C PRO A 103 -15.69 -10.18 3.29
N TYR A 104 -16.25 -10.21 2.09
CA TYR A 104 -16.47 -11.45 1.34
C TYR A 104 -15.37 -11.75 0.31
N GLY A 105 -14.25 -11.00 0.31
CA GLY A 105 -13.20 -11.11 -0.71
C GLY A 105 -13.64 -10.59 -2.07
N LEU A 106 -12.94 -11.02 -3.13
CA LEU A 106 -13.25 -10.65 -4.51
C LEU A 106 -14.50 -11.41 -4.99
N LEU A 107 -15.53 -10.69 -5.40
CA LEU A 107 -16.80 -11.26 -5.88
C LEU A 107 -17.45 -12.32 -4.95
N GLY A 108 -17.19 -12.24 -3.65
CA GLY A 108 -17.79 -13.13 -2.68
C GLY A 108 -17.09 -14.49 -2.49
N GLU A 109 -15.91 -14.69 -3.04
CA GLU A 109 -15.17 -15.96 -3.02
C GLU A 109 -14.84 -16.50 -1.62
N LEU A 110 -14.86 -15.64 -0.58
CA LEU A 110 -14.65 -16.06 0.81
C LEU A 110 -15.91 -16.58 1.48
N LYS A 111 -17.11 -16.33 0.95
CA LYS A 111 -18.36 -16.57 1.65
C LYS A 111 -18.49 -18.02 2.15
N ALA A 112 -18.28 -19.01 1.28
CA ALA A 112 -18.35 -20.43 1.66
C ALA A 112 -17.31 -20.82 2.73
N SER A 113 -16.14 -20.18 2.72
CA SER A 113 -15.10 -20.38 3.74
C SER A 113 -15.47 -19.75 5.08
N LEU A 114 -16.08 -18.56 5.06
CA LEU A 114 -16.55 -17.88 6.28
C LEU A 114 -17.69 -18.67 6.95
N ASP A 115 -18.65 -19.18 6.17
CA ASP A 115 -19.73 -20.02 6.66
C ASP A 115 -19.18 -21.30 7.31
N LEU A 116 -18.20 -21.95 6.67
CA LEU A 116 -17.53 -23.14 7.20
C LEU A 116 -16.79 -22.84 8.51
N LEU A 117 -16.05 -21.74 8.58
CA LEU A 117 -15.32 -21.35 9.79
C LEU A 117 -16.28 -21.09 10.94
N LYS A 118 -17.40 -20.42 10.71
CA LYS A 118 -18.39 -20.11 11.72
C LYS A 118 -19.01 -21.37 12.33
N THR A 119 -19.21 -22.42 11.51
CA THR A 119 -19.88 -23.66 11.94
C THR A 119 -18.90 -24.71 12.46
N HIS A 120 -17.73 -24.88 11.83
CA HIS A 120 -16.83 -26.01 12.10
C HIS A 120 -15.51 -25.59 12.80
N ALA A 121 -15.13 -24.31 12.78
CA ALA A 121 -13.93 -23.81 13.42
C ALA A 121 -14.19 -22.47 14.15
N PRO A 122 -15.13 -22.40 15.11
CA PRO A 122 -15.54 -21.14 15.74
C PRO A 122 -14.44 -20.50 16.61
N ARG A 123 -13.33 -21.20 16.85
CA ARG A 123 -12.16 -20.66 17.57
C ARG A 123 -11.24 -19.84 16.67
N THR A 124 -11.27 -20.07 15.35
CA THR A 124 -10.49 -19.27 14.39
C THR A 124 -10.96 -17.81 14.41
N LYS A 125 -10.03 -16.91 14.68
CA LYS A 125 -10.31 -15.47 14.72
C LYS A 125 -10.34 -14.87 13.32
N LEU A 126 -11.29 -14.00 13.07
CA LEU A 126 -11.45 -13.30 11.79
C LEU A 126 -11.24 -11.80 11.97
N VAL A 127 -10.29 -11.25 11.27
CA VAL A 127 -9.92 -9.84 11.32
C VAL A 127 -10.03 -9.24 9.92
N LEU A 128 -10.77 -8.14 9.80
CA LEU A 128 -10.84 -7.36 8.56
C LEU A 128 -9.83 -6.21 8.64
N LEU A 129 -8.94 -6.11 7.65
CA LEU A 129 -7.98 -5.01 7.52
C LEU A 129 -8.46 -4.02 6.47
N LEU A 130 -8.74 -2.80 6.89
CA LEU A 130 -9.15 -1.70 6.02
C LEU A 130 -8.04 -0.64 5.92
N ARG A 131 -7.96 0.03 4.77
CA ARG A 131 -7.14 1.24 4.63
C ARG A 131 -7.88 2.44 5.22
N ASP A 132 -7.16 3.56 5.32
CA ASP A 132 -7.69 4.85 5.74
C ASP A 132 -8.91 5.30 4.92
N VAL A 133 -8.80 5.30 3.58
CA VAL A 133 -9.87 5.66 2.65
C VAL A 133 -10.09 4.52 1.67
N LEU A 134 -11.34 4.10 1.48
CA LEU A 134 -11.71 3.06 0.51
C LEU A 134 -12.16 3.67 -0.83
N ASP A 135 -13.11 4.59 -0.77
CA ASP A 135 -13.63 5.43 -1.85
C ASP A 135 -14.45 6.60 -1.25
N SER A 136 -15.17 7.37 -2.05
CA SER A 136 -16.09 8.38 -1.54
C SER A 136 -17.15 7.74 -0.63
N PRO A 137 -17.64 8.46 0.40
CA PRO A 137 -18.64 7.95 1.32
C PRO A 137 -19.88 7.41 0.61
N GLN A 138 -20.40 8.14 -0.37
CA GLN A 138 -21.61 7.77 -1.11
C GLN A 138 -21.45 6.46 -1.88
N VAL A 139 -20.30 6.28 -2.57
CA VAL A 139 -19.99 5.06 -3.32
C VAL A 139 -19.80 3.88 -2.38
N THR A 140 -19.04 4.09 -1.30
CA THR A 140 -18.73 3.03 -0.33
C THR A 140 -19.99 2.58 0.41
N ILE A 141 -20.81 3.49 0.93
CA ILE A 141 -22.04 3.15 1.64
C ILE A 141 -22.98 2.37 0.73
N LYS A 142 -23.21 2.86 -0.50
CA LYS A 142 -24.09 2.19 -1.49
C LYS A 142 -23.60 0.78 -1.81
N GLU A 143 -22.29 0.60 -2.03
CA GLU A 143 -21.70 -0.73 -2.27
C GLU A 143 -21.89 -1.63 -1.05
N TRP A 144 -21.58 -1.14 0.14
CA TRP A 144 -21.61 -1.93 1.38
C TRP A 144 -23.02 -2.36 1.76
N GLN A 145 -24.02 -1.48 1.53
CA GLN A 145 -25.44 -1.84 1.70
C GLN A 145 -25.88 -2.90 0.70
N LYS A 146 -25.56 -2.70 -0.61
CA LYS A 146 -25.90 -3.64 -1.68
C LYS A 146 -25.29 -5.02 -1.43
N GLN A 147 -24.04 -5.08 -0.99
CA GLN A 147 -23.28 -6.32 -0.75
C GLN A 147 -23.49 -6.89 0.65
N ARG A 148 -24.28 -6.23 1.49
CA ARG A 148 -24.51 -6.60 2.90
C ARG A 148 -23.22 -6.74 3.72
N TYR A 149 -22.23 -5.85 3.47
CA TYR A 149 -20.94 -5.92 4.14
C TYR A 149 -21.01 -5.56 5.62
N TYR A 150 -21.91 -4.67 6.03
CA TYR A 150 -22.13 -4.39 7.45
C TYR A 150 -22.58 -5.65 8.20
N GLN A 151 -23.55 -6.38 7.64
CA GLN A 151 -24.02 -7.65 8.21
C GLN A 151 -22.92 -8.71 8.22
N ALA A 152 -22.11 -8.79 7.16
CA ALA A 152 -20.99 -9.71 7.10
C ALA A 152 -19.96 -9.44 8.20
N ILE A 153 -19.60 -8.17 8.40
CA ILE A 153 -18.64 -7.78 9.45
C ILE A 153 -19.19 -8.14 10.82
N GLN A 154 -20.45 -7.78 11.08
CA GLN A 154 -21.10 -8.06 12.36
C GLN A 154 -21.20 -9.55 12.66
N TYR A 155 -21.42 -10.37 11.64
CA TYR A 155 -21.67 -11.81 11.82
C TYR A 155 -20.39 -12.65 11.88
N TYR A 156 -19.37 -12.33 11.05
CA TYR A 156 -18.19 -13.17 10.90
C TYR A 156 -16.96 -12.63 11.62
N TYR A 157 -16.78 -11.32 11.73
CA TYR A 157 -15.49 -10.72 12.11
C TYR A 157 -15.42 -10.39 13.60
N ASP A 158 -14.31 -10.78 14.24
CA ASP A 158 -14.01 -10.44 15.64
C ASP A 158 -13.48 -9.00 15.76
N ARG A 159 -12.81 -8.48 14.72
CA ARG A 159 -12.20 -7.12 14.70
C ARG A 159 -12.18 -6.53 13.30
N VAL A 160 -12.24 -5.20 13.27
CA VAL A 160 -11.90 -4.39 12.10
C VAL A 160 -10.69 -3.54 12.45
N LEU A 161 -9.57 -3.74 11.76
CA LEU A 161 -8.36 -2.94 11.93
C LEU A 161 -8.25 -1.97 10.77
N VAL A 162 -8.03 -0.69 11.09
CA VAL A 162 -7.88 0.37 10.11
C VAL A 162 -6.42 0.83 10.10
N VAL A 163 -5.73 0.60 8.99
CA VAL A 163 -4.37 1.12 8.82
C VAL A 163 -4.45 2.55 8.30
N GLY A 164 -4.61 3.48 9.22
CA GLY A 164 -4.82 4.91 9.06
C GLY A 164 -5.21 5.52 10.38
N THR A 165 -5.46 6.83 10.39
CA THR A 165 -5.85 7.59 11.58
C THR A 165 -7.18 8.31 11.38
N ALA A 166 -7.95 8.44 12.44
CA ALA A 166 -9.26 9.09 12.40
C ALA A 166 -9.17 10.59 12.09
N GLU A 167 -8.03 11.22 12.38
CA GLU A 167 -7.76 12.63 12.10
C GLU A 167 -7.73 12.92 10.59
N VAL A 168 -7.17 11.99 9.80
CA VAL A 168 -7.17 12.11 8.33
C VAL A 168 -8.52 11.74 7.77
N PHE A 169 -9.04 10.57 8.15
CA PHE A 169 -10.34 10.11 7.67
C PHE A 169 -11.00 9.16 8.67
N ASN A 170 -12.03 9.65 9.34
CA ASN A 170 -12.79 8.81 10.27
C ASN A 170 -13.79 7.93 9.52
N LEU A 171 -13.30 6.81 9.00
CA LEU A 171 -14.13 5.91 8.19
C LEU A 171 -15.36 5.37 8.93
N VAL A 172 -15.30 5.26 10.26
CA VAL A 172 -16.45 4.83 11.08
C VAL A 172 -17.61 5.83 10.95
N LYS A 173 -17.28 7.13 11.00
CA LYS A 173 -18.25 8.23 10.83
C LYS A 173 -18.65 8.36 9.35
N GLU A 174 -17.67 8.45 8.47
CA GLU A 174 -17.87 8.74 7.04
C GLU A 174 -18.65 7.62 6.32
N TYR A 175 -18.42 6.35 6.70
CA TYR A 175 -19.14 5.19 6.12
C TYR A 175 -20.29 4.70 7.00
N GLN A 176 -20.72 5.49 7.98
CA GLN A 176 -21.90 5.24 8.82
C GLN A 176 -21.91 3.82 9.44
N PHE A 177 -20.80 3.44 10.08
CA PHE A 177 -20.71 2.12 10.69
C PHE A 177 -21.77 1.93 11.80
N PRO A 178 -22.51 0.82 11.79
CA PRO A 178 -23.36 0.45 12.91
C PRO A 178 -22.59 0.39 14.24
N GLN A 179 -23.25 0.66 15.36
CA GLN A 179 -22.62 0.77 16.69
C GLN A 179 -21.75 -0.45 17.04
N ILE A 180 -22.26 -1.66 16.79
CA ILE A 180 -21.53 -2.90 17.06
C ILE A 180 -20.24 -3.05 16.27
N ILE A 181 -20.18 -2.54 15.02
CA ILE A 181 -18.97 -2.55 14.19
C ILE A 181 -18.02 -1.47 14.69
N LYS A 182 -18.54 -0.27 15.05
CA LYS A 182 -17.77 0.82 15.60
C LYS A 182 -16.98 0.39 16.84
N GLU A 183 -17.62 -0.31 17.78
CA GLU A 183 -17.00 -0.81 19.01
C GLU A 183 -15.86 -1.82 18.75
N ASN A 184 -15.94 -2.54 17.65
CA ASN A 184 -14.96 -3.53 17.22
C ASN A 184 -13.95 -2.99 16.19
N THR A 185 -13.98 -1.68 15.88
CA THR A 185 -13.09 -1.02 14.93
C THR A 185 -11.97 -0.28 15.66
N ILE A 186 -10.73 -0.56 15.28
CA ILE A 186 -9.52 0.03 15.86
C ILE A 186 -8.70 0.70 14.77
N PHE A 187 -8.40 1.99 14.96
CA PHE A 187 -7.44 2.72 14.14
C PHE A 187 -6.03 2.40 14.62
N CYS A 188 -5.28 1.69 13.79
CA CYS A 188 -3.93 1.23 14.13
C CYS A 188 -2.84 2.27 13.82
N GLY A 189 -3.15 3.28 13.02
CA GLY A 189 -2.15 4.18 12.45
C GLY A 189 -1.63 3.69 11.10
N TYR A 190 -0.76 4.48 10.48
CA TYR A 190 -0.16 4.18 9.18
C TYR A 190 0.97 3.15 9.30
N LEU A 191 1.14 2.31 8.25
CA LEU A 191 2.14 1.25 8.24
C LEU A 191 3.51 1.79 7.83
N ARG A 192 4.28 2.32 8.78
CA ARG A 192 5.64 2.80 8.51
C ARG A 192 6.57 1.63 8.20
N LYS A 193 7.30 1.74 7.11
CA LYS A 193 8.42 0.85 6.82
C LYS A 193 9.63 1.20 7.69
N LYS A 194 10.52 0.23 7.88
CA LYS A 194 11.81 0.47 8.53
C LYS A 194 12.57 1.56 7.78
N ILE A 195 13.10 2.53 8.53
CA ILE A 195 13.96 3.57 7.97
C ILE A 195 15.22 2.91 7.43
N PRO A 196 15.66 3.27 6.22
CA PRO A 196 16.89 2.73 5.65
C PRO A 196 18.11 3.01 6.53
N LYS A 197 19.04 2.07 6.56
CA LYS A 197 20.32 2.22 7.27
C LYS A 197 21.38 2.97 6.44
N ILE A 198 21.13 3.15 5.14
CA ILE A 198 22.04 3.87 4.24
C ILE A 198 21.96 5.35 4.56
N SER A 199 23.12 6.01 4.71
CA SER A 199 23.16 7.42 5.02
C SER A 199 22.68 8.27 3.83
N VAL A 200 22.14 9.45 4.16
CA VAL A 200 21.68 10.44 3.16
C VAL A 200 22.87 10.89 2.28
N GLU A 201 24.03 11.08 2.90
CA GLU A 201 25.26 11.52 2.23
C GLU A 201 25.68 10.54 1.14
N LEU A 202 25.67 9.24 1.42
CA LEU A 202 26.02 8.20 0.47
C LEU A 202 25.09 8.18 -0.76
N ILE A 203 23.78 8.42 -0.55
CA ILE A 203 22.82 8.52 -1.66
C ILE A 203 23.04 9.80 -2.45
N ARG A 204 23.33 10.93 -1.80
CA ARG A 204 23.61 12.20 -2.46
C ARG A 204 24.89 12.10 -3.31
N GLU A 205 25.93 11.44 -2.79
CA GLU A 205 27.17 11.15 -3.52
C GLU A 205 26.91 10.23 -4.72
N LYS A 206 26.17 9.12 -4.54
CA LYS A 206 25.79 8.21 -5.63
C LYS A 206 25.04 8.92 -6.77
N LEU A 207 24.25 9.92 -6.44
CA LEU A 207 23.52 10.73 -7.41
C LEU A 207 24.36 11.92 -7.94
N ASN A 208 25.62 12.05 -7.54
CA ASN A 208 26.50 13.17 -7.86
C ASN A 208 25.84 14.54 -7.59
N LEU A 209 25.21 14.69 -6.41
CA LEU A 209 24.63 15.95 -5.96
C LEU A 209 25.74 16.88 -5.43
N LYS A 210 25.70 18.15 -5.84
CA LYS A 210 26.54 19.18 -5.25
C LYS A 210 26.06 19.55 -3.85
N GLU A 211 26.92 20.15 -3.04
CA GLU A 211 26.66 20.41 -1.62
C GLU A 211 25.35 21.19 -1.37
N GLN A 212 25.05 22.19 -2.18
CA GLN A 212 23.85 23.03 -2.07
C GLN A 212 22.73 22.67 -3.07
N GLU A 213 22.92 21.61 -3.84
CA GLU A 213 21.94 21.19 -4.84
C GLU A 213 20.80 20.43 -4.17
N GLN A 214 19.56 20.83 -4.43
CA GLN A 214 18.36 20.18 -3.90
C GLN A 214 18.01 18.94 -4.73
N LEU A 215 17.57 17.85 -4.06
CA LEU A 215 17.09 16.65 -4.71
C LEU A 215 15.56 16.64 -4.76
N ILE A 216 15.00 16.63 -5.95
CA ILE A 216 13.59 16.40 -6.18
C ILE A 216 13.40 14.94 -6.63
N VAL A 217 12.63 14.17 -5.88
CA VAL A 217 12.26 12.80 -6.28
C VAL A 217 10.86 12.82 -6.85
N VAL A 218 10.71 12.39 -8.11
CA VAL A 218 9.42 12.28 -8.81
C VAL A 218 9.05 10.82 -8.95
N THR A 219 7.91 10.40 -8.37
CA THR A 219 7.48 9.01 -8.46
C THR A 219 5.96 8.87 -8.43
N PRO A 220 5.32 8.29 -9.45
CA PRO A 220 3.89 7.98 -9.41
C PRO A 220 3.56 6.74 -8.55
N GLY A 221 4.55 6.05 -8.02
CA GLY A 221 4.36 4.79 -7.29
C GLY A 221 4.42 3.57 -8.21
N GLY A 222 3.29 2.92 -8.52
CA GLY A 222 3.24 1.78 -9.45
C GLY A 222 3.57 2.15 -10.89
N GLY A 223 3.18 3.33 -11.30
CA GLY A 223 3.51 3.91 -12.60
C GLY A 223 2.38 3.88 -13.63
N GLU A 224 1.37 3.04 -13.49
CA GLU A 224 0.31 2.85 -14.49
C GLU A 224 -0.36 4.18 -14.93
N ASP A 225 -0.63 5.09 -13.99
CA ASP A 225 -1.27 6.39 -14.23
C ASP A 225 -0.26 7.56 -14.20
N GLY A 226 1.04 7.28 -14.26
CA GLY A 226 2.10 8.24 -13.95
C GLY A 226 2.48 9.20 -15.05
N TYR A 227 2.09 8.93 -16.30
CA TYR A 227 2.50 9.69 -17.47
C TYR A 227 2.20 11.19 -17.35
N SER A 228 0.97 11.54 -17.01
CA SER A 228 0.55 12.95 -16.92
C SER A 228 1.32 13.72 -15.85
N LEU A 229 1.60 13.12 -14.70
CA LEU A 229 2.38 13.73 -13.63
C LEU A 229 3.80 14.05 -14.12
N ILE A 230 4.50 13.06 -14.68
CA ILE A 230 5.89 13.23 -15.11
C ILE A 230 5.98 14.20 -16.29
N LYS A 231 5.05 14.11 -17.25
CA LYS A 231 5.01 15.06 -18.39
C LYS A 231 4.86 16.50 -17.93
N ASN A 232 3.91 16.79 -17.03
CA ASN A 232 3.73 18.16 -16.52
C ASN A 232 4.93 18.63 -15.68
N TYR A 233 5.60 17.71 -14.95
CA TYR A 233 6.84 18.02 -14.25
C TYR A 233 7.97 18.42 -15.23
N LEU A 234 8.16 17.67 -16.31
CA LEU A 234 9.18 17.97 -17.33
C LEU A 234 8.91 19.31 -18.01
N LEU A 235 7.66 19.65 -18.28
CA LEU A 235 7.29 20.96 -18.83
C LEU A 235 7.51 22.10 -17.83
N ALA A 236 7.41 21.85 -16.52
CA ALA A 236 7.65 22.84 -15.48
C ALA A 236 9.13 23.01 -15.10
N ILE A 237 10.02 22.06 -15.47
CA ILE A 237 11.37 21.96 -14.92
C ILE A 237 12.23 23.18 -15.19
N SER A 238 12.10 23.81 -16.36
CA SER A 238 12.86 25.01 -16.72
C SER A 238 12.57 26.17 -15.78
N ASN A 239 11.31 26.37 -15.42
CA ASN A 239 10.88 27.38 -14.45
C ASN A 239 11.37 27.08 -13.04
N ILE A 240 11.40 25.82 -12.63
CA ILE A 240 11.92 25.40 -11.32
C ILE A 240 13.42 25.68 -11.27
N ARG A 241 14.17 25.28 -12.28
CA ARG A 241 15.63 25.45 -12.37
C ARG A 241 16.10 26.90 -12.48
N SER A 242 15.26 27.77 -13.01
CA SER A 242 15.61 29.22 -13.03
C SER A 242 15.68 29.83 -11.63
N LYS A 243 15.07 29.19 -10.63
CA LYS A 243 15.00 29.65 -9.24
C LYS A 243 15.84 28.81 -8.28
N PHE A 244 16.00 27.53 -8.55
CA PHE A 244 16.63 26.57 -7.63
C PHE A 244 17.71 25.75 -8.33
N SER A 245 18.87 25.59 -7.66
CA SER A 245 19.85 24.58 -8.05
C SER A 245 19.32 23.21 -7.63
N CYS A 246 18.82 22.43 -8.58
CA CYS A 246 18.22 21.14 -8.26
C CYS A 246 18.57 20.05 -9.27
N LYS A 247 18.67 18.84 -8.76
CA LYS A 247 18.75 17.59 -9.51
C LYS A 247 17.47 16.80 -9.30
N THR A 248 17.04 16.09 -10.32
CA THR A 248 15.82 15.30 -10.29
C THR A 248 16.13 13.82 -10.41
N LEU A 249 15.50 13.00 -9.56
CA LEU A 249 15.41 11.56 -9.74
C LEU A 249 13.96 11.18 -10.08
N ILE A 250 13.74 10.65 -11.29
CA ILE A 250 12.45 10.12 -11.70
C ILE A 250 12.44 8.60 -11.55
N VAL A 251 11.51 8.07 -10.77
CA VAL A 251 11.28 6.63 -10.64
C VAL A 251 9.92 6.31 -11.28
N PHE A 252 9.93 5.74 -12.49
CA PHE A 252 8.72 5.53 -13.29
C PHE A 252 7.70 4.60 -12.64
N GLY A 253 8.16 3.53 -12.01
CA GLY A 253 7.32 2.45 -11.51
C GLY A 253 7.18 1.30 -12.51
N SER A 254 7.08 0.09 -11.99
CA SER A 254 7.10 -1.16 -12.78
C SER A 254 5.88 -1.38 -13.66
N GLU A 255 4.81 -0.61 -13.46
CA GLU A 255 3.53 -0.74 -14.17
C GLU A 255 3.34 0.36 -15.24
N MET A 256 4.32 1.24 -15.44
CA MET A 256 4.24 2.28 -16.47
C MET A 256 4.24 1.65 -17.86
N PRO A 257 3.27 2.00 -18.73
CA PRO A 257 3.22 1.50 -20.10
C PRO A 257 4.50 1.85 -20.88
N SER A 258 5.06 0.88 -21.59
CA SER A 258 6.36 1.04 -22.28
C SER A 258 6.37 2.19 -23.28
N LYS A 259 5.25 2.40 -24.00
CA LYS A 259 5.12 3.51 -24.96
C LYS A 259 5.21 4.87 -24.26
N GLU A 260 4.46 5.06 -23.21
CA GLU A 260 4.46 6.31 -22.42
C GLU A 260 5.83 6.59 -21.81
N ARG A 261 6.49 5.54 -21.29
CA ARG A 261 7.85 5.65 -20.76
C ARG A 261 8.86 6.08 -21.84
N GLN A 262 8.79 5.51 -23.05
CA GLN A 262 9.66 5.89 -24.17
C GLN A 262 9.47 7.35 -24.58
N GLU A 263 8.23 7.84 -24.66
CA GLU A 263 7.94 9.25 -24.94
C GLU A 263 8.55 10.18 -23.90
N LEU A 264 8.45 9.83 -22.62
CA LEU A 264 9.06 10.62 -21.53
C LEU A 264 10.58 10.60 -21.60
N LEU A 265 11.21 9.47 -21.88
CA LEU A 265 12.67 9.35 -21.98
C LEU A 265 13.23 10.22 -23.10
N GLN A 266 12.57 10.31 -24.27
CA GLN A 266 12.97 11.22 -25.36
C GLN A 266 13.03 12.68 -24.91
N THR A 267 12.08 13.12 -24.08
CA THR A 267 12.09 14.46 -23.50
C THR A 267 13.19 14.62 -22.44
N ILE A 268 13.42 13.58 -21.63
CA ILE A 268 14.41 13.59 -20.54
C ILE A 268 15.85 13.68 -21.06
N ASP A 269 16.15 13.09 -22.20
CA ASP A 269 17.48 13.09 -22.81
C ASP A 269 18.02 14.51 -23.10
N GLU A 270 17.13 15.51 -23.17
CA GLU A 270 17.52 16.93 -23.27
C GLU A 270 18.05 17.52 -21.96
N TYR A 271 17.92 16.82 -20.82
CA TYR A 271 18.24 17.35 -19.49
C TYR A 271 19.34 16.55 -18.79
N SER A 272 20.53 17.12 -18.64
CA SER A 272 21.69 16.48 -17.99
C SER A 272 21.54 16.30 -16.46
N ASN A 273 20.59 16.97 -15.82
CA ASN A 273 20.36 16.95 -14.38
C ASN A 273 19.20 16.05 -13.95
N ILE A 274 18.67 15.26 -14.87
CA ILE A 274 17.62 14.26 -14.57
C ILE A 274 18.25 12.87 -14.60
N ILE A 275 18.01 12.10 -13.54
CA ILE A 275 18.36 10.68 -13.44
C ILE A 275 17.08 9.90 -13.46
N THR A 276 17.05 8.77 -14.16
CA THR A 276 15.87 7.91 -14.25
C THR A 276 16.13 6.52 -13.72
N LEU A 277 15.11 5.94 -13.11
CA LEU A 277 15.04 4.53 -12.73
C LEU A 277 13.69 3.97 -13.17
N ASP A 278 13.69 2.82 -13.77
CA ASP A 278 12.43 2.12 -14.11
C ASP A 278 11.70 1.67 -12.83
N PHE A 279 12.45 1.07 -11.93
CA PHE A 279 11.96 0.55 -10.66
C PHE A 279 13.11 0.49 -9.65
N THR A 280 12.80 0.59 -8.38
CA THR A 280 13.75 0.33 -7.30
C THR A 280 13.05 -0.24 -6.06
N GLU A 281 13.65 -1.25 -5.46
CA GLU A 281 13.24 -1.75 -4.13
C GLU A 281 13.69 -0.79 -3.00
N HIS A 282 14.64 0.09 -3.30
CA HIS A 282 15.26 1.01 -2.36
C HIS A 282 14.69 2.44 -2.42
N LEU A 283 13.44 2.59 -2.86
CA LEU A 283 12.79 3.90 -2.98
C LEU A 283 12.90 4.73 -1.68
N MET A 284 12.77 4.09 -0.51
CA MET A 284 12.90 4.75 0.78
C MET A 284 14.25 5.47 0.98
N ASN A 285 15.36 4.96 0.43
CA ASN A 285 16.66 5.59 0.52
C ASN A 285 16.67 6.94 -0.24
N TYR A 286 16.08 6.95 -1.43
CA TYR A 286 15.95 8.14 -2.24
C TYR A 286 14.99 9.16 -1.64
N LEU A 287 13.84 8.69 -1.13
CA LEU A 287 12.89 9.55 -0.43
C LEU A 287 13.51 10.19 0.82
N GLN A 288 14.30 9.43 1.59
CA GLN A 288 15.00 9.95 2.76
C GLN A 288 16.00 11.06 2.40
N SER A 289 16.63 10.97 1.21
CA SER A 289 17.62 11.93 0.72
C SER A 289 17.01 13.11 -0.03
N ALA A 290 15.71 13.05 -0.34
CA ALA A 290 15.00 14.09 -1.07
C ALA A 290 14.76 15.34 -0.22
N ASP A 291 14.85 16.52 -0.84
CA ASP A 291 14.42 17.80 -0.29
C ASP A 291 12.93 18.02 -0.56
N LEU A 292 12.45 17.50 -1.69
CA LEU A 292 11.02 17.50 -2.07
C LEU A 292 10.66 16.21 -2.82
N VAL A 293 9.47 15.71 -2.57
CA VAL A 293 8.89 14.59 -3.31
C VAL A 293 7.68 15.05 -4.12
N VAL A 294 7.66 14.71 -5.42
CA VAL A 294 6.51 14.92 -6.30
C VAL A 294 5.92 13.55 -6.61
N SER A 295 4.68 13.29 -6.23
CA SER A 295 4.12 11.97 -6.41
C SER A 295 2.60 11.95 -6.59
N MET A 296 2.06 10.76 -6.86
CA MET A 296 0.63 10.51 -6.70
C MET A 296 0.31 10.19 -5.22
N ALA A 297 -0.97 10.32 -4.83
CA ALA A 297 -1.39 10.13 -3.45
C ALA A 297 -1.74 8.67 -3.08
N GLY A 298 -0.99 7.70 -3.61
CA GLY A 298 -1.15 6.29 -3.24
C GLY A 298 -0.80 6.03 -1.77
N TYR A 299 -1.58 5.16 -1.10
CA TYR A 299 -1.44 4.88 0.34
C TYR A 299 0.03 4.61 0.76
N ASN A 300 0.71 3.68 0.09
CA ASN A 300 2.07 3.31 0.47
C ASN A 300 3.05 4.48 0.31
N THR A 301 3.01 5.18 -0.83
CA THR A 301 3.94 6.28 -1.13
C THR A 301 3.75 7.45 -0.19
N ILE A 302 2.49 7.84 0.08
CA ILE A 302 2.20 8.91 1.05
C ILE A 302 2.68 8.54 2.46
N THR A 303 2.42 7.29 2.88
CA THR A 303 2.90 6.82 4.20
C THR A 303 4.43 6.88 4.29
N GLU A 304 5.13 6.47 3.23
CA GLU A 304 6.60 6.54 3.15
C GLU A 304 7.10 7.99 3.26
N ILE A 305 6.53 8.90 2.47
CA ILE A 305 6.89 10.32 2.46
C ILE A 305 6.69 10.96 3.84
N LEU A 306 5.50 10.84 4.41
CA LEU A 306 5.15 11.47 5.68
C LEU A 306 5.88 10.85 6.86
N SER A 307 6.13 9.53 6.86
CA SER A 307 6.92 8.86 7.91
C SER A 307 8.38 9.30 7.94
N LEU A 308 8.89 9.86 6.85
CA LEU A 308 10.24 10.44 6.73
C LEU A 308 10.24 11.96 6.98
N GLY A 309 9.09 12.59 7.24
CA GLY A 309 8.96 14.03 7.44
C GLY A 309 9.31 14.84 6.18
N LYS A 310 9.07 14.29 4.98
CA LYS A 310 9.44 14.94 3.72
C LYS A 310 8.33 15.85 3.22
N LYS A 311 8.72 16.99 2.65
CA LYS A 311 7.84 17.85 1.90
C LYS A 311 7.36 17.15 0.65
N ALA A 312 6.10 17.36 0.29
CA ALA A 312 5.55 16.73 -0.91
C ALA A 312 4.55 17.63 -1.65
N VAL A 313 4.60 17.55 -2.96
CA VAL A 313 3.53 17.97 -3.87
C VAL A 313 2.93 16.71 -4.47
N VAL A 314 1.61 16.53 -4.28
CA VAL A 314 0.94 15.32 -4.76
C VAL A 314 -0.15 15.64 -5.78
N VAL A 315 -0.24 14.80 -6.80
CA VAL A 315 -1.28 14.83 -7.82
C VAL A 315 -2.06 13.52 -7.71
N PRO A 316 -3.18 13.51 -6.97
CA PRO A 316 -3.98 12.29 -6.79
C PRO A 316 -4.69 11.90 -8.07
N ARG A 317 -4.90 10.60 -8.32
CA ARG A 317 -5.91 10.17 -9.28
C ARG A 317 -7.30 10.25 -8.65
N CYS A 318 -8.31 10.43 -9.51
CA CYS A 318 -9.73 10.43 -9.11
C CYS A 318 -10.55 9.29 -9.74
N LYS A 319 -9.98 8.53 -10.67
CA LYS A 319 -10.60 7.36 -11.33
C LYS A 319 -9.68 6.14 -11.19
N PRO A 320 -10.22 4.92 -11.06
CA PRO A 320 -11.65 4.57 -10.93
C PRO A 320 -12.23 4.80 -9.53
N SER A 321 -11.44 5.27 -8.57
CA SER A 321 -11.81 5.53 -7.16
C SER A 321 -11.27 6.89 -6.73
N GLN A 322 -12.01 7.59 -5.87
CA GLN A 322 -11.63 8.88 -5.31
C GLN A 322 -10.72 8.77 -4.06
N GLU A 323 -10.27 7.56 -3.69
CA GLU A 323 -9.50 7.35 -2.47
C GLU A 323 -8.26 8.24 -2.35
N GLN A 324 -7.52 8.42 -3.47
CA GLN A 324 -6.31 9.24 -3.47
C GLN A 324 -6.63 10.72 -3.35
N LEU A 325 -7.66 11.18 -4.04
CA LEU A 325 -8.10 12.57 -3.99
C LEU A 325 -8.56 12.94 -2.57
N ILE A 326 -9.41 12.13 -1.96
CA ILE A 326 -9.89 12.36 -0.60
C ILE A 326 -8.73 12.38 0.39
N ARG A 327 -7.82 11.42 0.31
CA ARG A 327 -6.63 11.36 1.16
C ARG A 327 -5.77 12.60 1.00
N ALA A 328 -5.46 13.00 -0.23
CA ALA A 328 -4.61 14.15 -0.52
C ALA A 328 -5.21 15.44 0.05
N LEU A 329 -6.48 15.71 -0.21
CA LEU A 329 -7.16 16.92 0.28
C LEU A 329 -7.28 16.97 1.81
N ARG A 330 -7.53 15.82 2.45
CA ARG A 330 -7.54 15.74 3.93
C ARG A 330 -6.15 15.99 4.52
N MET A 331 -5.11 15.42 3.93
CA MET A 331 -3.74 15.63 4.39
C MET A 331 -3.25 17.06 4.14
N GLU A 332 -3.66 17.67 3.03
CA GLU A 332 -3.41 19.09 2.75
C GLU A 332 -4.08 19.99 3.78
N SER A 333 -5.35 19.74 4.13
CA SER A 333 -6.06 20.50 5.16
C SER A 333 -5.41 20.40 6.55
N LEU A 334 -4.61 19.36 6.80
CA LEU A 334 -3.79 19.18 7.99
C LEU A 334 -2.38 19.79 7.86
N GLY A 335 -2.06 20.43 6.73
CA GLY A 335 -0.73 21.03 6.49
C GLY A 335 0.39 20.03 6.27
N LEU A 336 0.07 18.78 5.92
CA LEU A 336 1.07 17.70 5.80
C LEU A 336 1.75 17.64 4.42
N LEU A 337 1.10 18.17 3.39
CA LEU A 337 1.58 18.16 2.00
C LEU A 337 0.81 19.23 1.20
N SER A 338 1.22 19.46 -0.05
CA SER A 338 0.45 20.25 -1.03
C SER A 338 -0.19 19.31 -2.05
N ALA A 339 -1.48 19.51 -2.35
CA ALA A 339 -2.24 18.69 -3.29
C ALA A 339 -2.69 19.52 -4.50
N ILE A 340 -2.54 18.96 -5.70
CA ILE A 340 -3.09 19.53 -6.93
C ILE A 340 -4.16 18.58 -7.45
N ALA A 341 -5.40 19.03 -7.47
CA ALA A 341 -6.48 18.22 -8.05
C ALA A 341 -6.17 17.90 -9.54
N PRO A 342 -6.53 16.70 -10.04
CA PRO A 342 -6.18 16.29 -11.40
C PRO A 342 -6.63 17.27 -12.49
N ASP A 343 -7.79 17.91 -12.31
CA ASP A 343 -8.35 18.88 -13.25
C ASP A 343 -7.57 20.23 -13.25
N ASN A 344 -6.77 20.48 -12.20
CA ASN A 344 -5.94 21.68 -12.05
C ASN A 344 -4.46 21.40 -12.36
N LEU A 345 -4.12 20.20 -12.83
CA LEU A 345 -2.75 19.84 -13.16
C LEU A 345 -2.33 20.53 -14.46
N THR A 346 -1.53 21.57 -14.32
CA THR A 346 -0.81 22.23 -15.42
C THR A 346 0.68 22.35 -15.04
N PRO A 347 1.58 22.54 -16.01
CA PRO A 347 3.01 22.79 -15.73
C PRO A 347 3.20 24.00 -14.79
N GLU A 348 2.42 25.05 -14.98
CA GLU A 348 2.48 26.29 -14.18
C GLU A 348 2.10 26.04 -12.73
N ASN A 349 0.94 25.40 -12.50
CA ASN A 349 0.44 25.09 -11.16
C ASN A 349 1.39 24.14 -10.42
N LEU A 350 1.90 23.12 -11.13
CA LEU A 350 2.84 22.17 -10.54
C LEU A 350 4.17 22.87 -10.21
N GLY A 351 4.72 23.66 -11.14
CA GLY A 351 5.94 24.44 -10.93
C GLY A 351 5.83 25.44 -9.78
N GLN A 352 4.69 26.11 -9.64
CA GLN A 352 4.41 27.02 -8.53
C GLN A 352 4.34 26.28 -7.19
N ALA A 353 3.62 25.18 -7.10
CA ALA A 353 3.52 24.37 -5.87
C ALA A 353 4.88 23.81 -5.45
N ILE A 354 5.69 23.34 -6.40
CA ILE A 354 7.06 22.87 -6.16
C ILE A 354 7.92 24.02 -5.61
N SER A 355 7.91 25.19 -6.26
CA SER A 355 8.67 26.35 -5.82
C SER A 355 8.29 26.78 -4.40
N GLN A 356 7.01 26.86 -4.09
CA GLN A 356 6.52 27.18 -2.74
C GLN A 356 7.02 26.19 -1.68
N GLN A 357 7.04 24.89 -2.00
CA GLN A 357 7.52 23.87 -1.06
C GLN A 357 9.06 23.91 -0.91
N LEU A 358 9.81 24.25 -1.95
CA LEU A 358 11.26 24.39 -1.86
C LEU A 358 11.68 25.65 -1.07
N ASP A 359 10.98 26.78 -1.25
CA ASP A 359 11.21 28.01 -0.50
C ASP A 359 10.82 27.90 0.98
N ASN A 360 9.87 27.04 1.29
CA ASN A 360 9.38 26.88 2.66
C ASN A 360 10.43 26.16 3.52
N ASN A 361 10.99 26.85 4.52
CA ASN A 361 12.00 26.26 5.43
C ASN A 361 11.40 25.41 6.58
N HIS A 362 10.07 25.33 6.68
CA HIS A 362 9.45 24.53 7.73
C HIS A 362 9.56 23.02 7.45
N LYS A 363 9.99 22.27 8.46
CA LYS A 363 9.91 20.80 8.43
C LYS A 363 8.45 20.39 8.52
N VAL A 364 8.06 19.37 7.76
CA VAL A 364 6.76 18.74 7.91
C VAL A 364 6.76 17.98 9.24
N ILE A 365 6.06 18.54 10.23
CA ILE A 365 5.87 17.86 11.52
C ILE A 365 4.50 17.17 11.43
N SER A 366 4.53 15.85 11.38
CA SER A 366 3.32 15.05 11.37
C SER A 366 3.07 14.44 12.75
N ASN A 367 1.94 14.78 13.38
CA ASN A 367 1.47 14.15 14.61
C ASN A 367 0.69 12.85 14.34
N LEU A 368 0.69 12.37 13.09
CA LEU A 368 0.02 11.13 12.73
C LEU A 368 0.71 9.92 13.38
N ASN A 369 -0.10 8.95 13.76
CA ASN A 369 0.41 7.69 14.27
C ASN A 369 0.95 6.82 13.12
N PHE A 370 2.24 6.51 13.14
CA PHE A 370 2.93 5.63 12.17
C PHE A 370 3.28 4.25 12.75
N ASP A 371 2.77 3.89 13.91
CA ASP A 371 3.05 2.60 14.57
C ASP A 371 2.04 1.51 14.17
N GLY A 372 1.45 1.65 12.98
CA GLY A 372 0.40 0.76 12.49
C GLY A 372 0.77 -0.71 12.49
N LEU A 373 2.02 -1.07 12.17
CA LEU A 373 2.49 -2.45 12.22
C LEU A 373 2.50 -3.01 13.65
N ILE A 374 2.99 -2.22 14.61
CA ILE A 374 3.04 -2.59 16.04
C ILE A 374 1.62 -2.74 16.58
N ASN A 375 0.74 -1.81 16.23
CA ASN A 375 -0.64 -1.83 16.70
C ASN A 375 -1.44 -2.99 16.10
N VAL A 376 -1.26 -3.30 14.80
CA VAL A 376 -1.85 -4.49 14.16
C VAL A 376 -1.38 -5.76 14.85
N GLN A 377 -0.07 -5.88 15.12
CA GLN A 377 0.48 -7.02 15.88
C GLN A 377 -0.16 -7.15 17.25
N ARG A 378 -0.25 -6.05 18.01
CA ARG A 378 -0.85 -6.04 19.36
C ARG A 378 -2.30 -6.52 19.31
N GLU A 379 -3.09 -6.04 18.38
CA GLU A 379 -4.50 -6.43 18.25
C GLU A 379 -4.68 -7.90 17.82
N ILE A 380 -3.80 -8.42 16.96
CA ILE A 380 -3.77 -9.84 16.60
C ILE A 380 -3.46 -10.70 17.84
N LEU A 381 -2.44 -10.33 18.62
CA LEU A 381 -2.07 -11.06 19.84
C LEU A 381 -3.16 -11.00 20.92
N ASN A 382 -3.88 -9.88 21.05
CA ASN A 382 -5.00 -9.77 21.98
C ASN A 382 -6.15 -10.71 21.66
N LEU A 383 -6.32 -11.12 20.40
CA LEU A 383 -7.36 -12.06 19.97
C LEU A 383 -6.97 -13.53 20.17
N LEU A 384 -5.68 -13.83 20.34
CA LEU A 384 -5.14 -15.18 20.42
C LEU A 384 -4.80 -15.55 21.90
N PRO A 385 -5.63 -16.34 22.58
CA PRO A 385 -5.58 -16.49 24.05
C PRO A 385 -4.33 -17.17 24.59
N ASN A 386 -3.56 -17.90 23.80
CA ASN A 386 -2.40 -18.69 24.24
C ASN A 386 -1.05 -17.94 24.23
N HIS A 387 -0.98 -16.71 23.71
CA HIS A 387 0.28 -15.96 23.61
C HIS A 387 0.72 -15.24 24.89
N ARG A 388 -0.07 -15.25 25.97
CA ARG A 388 0.34 -14.68 27.27
C ARG A 388 1.45 -15.46 28.00
N LYS A 389 1.87 -16.64 27.50
CA LYS A 389 2.90 -17.49 28.12
C LYS A 389 4.29 -17.43 27.49
N PHE A 390 4.49 -16.68 26.42
CA PHE A 390 5.76 -16.68 25.66
C PHE A 390 6.62 -15.45 25.95
N GLY A 391 7.00 -15.28 27.21
CA GLY A 391 7.99 -14.32 27.66
C GLY A 391 9.32 -14.98 28.02
N LEU A 392 9.92 -15.82 27.15
CA LEU A 392 11.29 -16.33 27.34
C LEU A 392 12.03 -16.40 26.00
N PRO A 393 13.31 -15.98 25.95
CA PRO A 393 14.11 -16.07 24.73
C PRO A 393 14.49 -17.52 24.48
N ILE A 394 14.06 -18.08 23.33
CA ILE A 394 14.49 -19.41 22.91
C ILE A 394 15.88 -19.30 22.26
N ASN A 395 16.82 -20.07 22.83
CA ASN A 395 18.20 -20.26 22.37
C ASN A 395 18.25 -20.65 20.87
N SER A 396 19.06 -19.93 20.12
CA SER A 396 19.33 -20.04 18.69
C SER A 396 20.07 -21.32 18.24
N ARG A 397 19.90 -22.47 18.90
CA ARG A 397 20.75 -23.65 18.64
C ARG A 397 20.18 -24.70 17.67
N TYR A 398 18.99 -24.52 17.08
CA TYR A 398 18.35 -25.54 16.24
C TYR A 398 18.19 -25.22 14.75
N PHE A 399 18.76 -24.13 14.23
CA PHE A 399 18.54 -23.74 12.82
C PHE A 399 19.76 -23.86 11.89
N ASN A 400 20.84 -24.57 12.30
CA ASN A 400 22.03 -24.73 11.45
C ASN A 400 22.13 -26.07 10.69
N SER A 401 21.06 -26.79 10.49
CA SER A 401 21.18 -28.14 9.87
C SER A 401 20.18 -28.43 8.75
N PHE A 402 19.72 -27.46 7.97
CA PHE A 402 19.06 -27.79 6.70
C PHE A 402 19.26 -26.66 5.67
N TYR A 403 20.03 -27.00 4.70
CA TYR A 403 20.29 -26.60 3.32
C TYR A 403 21.68 -26.03 3.04
N PRO A 404 22.55 -26.86 2.45
CA PRO A 404 23.45 -26.40 1.43
C PRO A 404 22.86 -26.80 0.07
N ILE A 405 22.41 -25.91 -0.74
CA ILE A 405 22.36 -26.12 -2.19
C ILE A 405 22.85 -24.85 -2.85
N ALA A 406 24.08 -24.95 -3.32
CA ALA A 406 24.58 -24.25 -4.47
C ALA A 406 23.83 -24.77 -5.72
N ILE A 407 23.41 -23.91 -6.60
CA ILE A 407 23.70 -23.77 -8.03
C ILE A 407 23.05 -22.48 -8.48
#